data_76782d588b2cf35f0298f862539e3420
#
_entry.id   76782d588b2cf35f0298f862539e3420
#
_cell.length_a   1.000
_cell.length_b   1.000
_cell.length_c   1.000
_cell.angle_alpha   90.00
_cell.angle_beta   90.00
_cell.angle_gamma   90.00
#
_symmetry.space_group_name_H-M   'P 1'
#
loop_
_entity.id
_entity.type
_entity.pdbx_description
1 polymer ?
#
loop_
_entity_poly.entity_id
_entity_poly.type
_entity_poly.pdbx_seq_one_letter_code
_entity_poly.pdbx_strand_id
1 'polypeptide(L)'
;MAEDKKINHVEEKARKWLKERGVEVKDIANLVYFLQEKYHKNLKMEDCIANVEKVLSKREVQNAIITGIQLDILAEKGMLEEPLQSIIATDESLYGVDEILAFSIVNVYGSIGFTNYGYIDKQKPGILAYLNDKSTGKCNTFLDDIVGAIAAAASSRLAHAAANVE
;
A
#
# COMPACT_ATOMS: atom_id res chain seq x y z
N MET A 1 1.99 -2.93 -29.00
CA MET A 1 1.76 -1.46 -29.03
C MET A 1 0.55 -1.02 -28.21
N ALA A 2 -0.63 -1.58 -28.41
CA ALA A 2 -1.81 -1.21 -27.60
C ALA A 2 -1.73 -1.68 -26.15
N GLU A 3 -1.11 -2.83 -25.90
CA GLU A 3 -0.94 -3.41 -24.56
C GLU A 3 0.06 -2.63 -23.71
N ASP A 4 1.18 -2.23 -24.29
CA ASP A 4 2.19 -1.41 -23.60
C ASP A 4 1.65 -0.04 -23.18
N LYS A 5 0.84 0.60 -24.04
CA LYS A 5 0.19 1.88 -23.72
C LYS A 5 -0.82 1.72 -22.59
N LYS A 6 -1.51 0.59 -22.51
CA LYS A 6 -2.52 0.34 -21.47
C LYS A 6 -1.86 0.08 -20.11
N ILE A 7 -0.73 -0.62 -20.09
CA ILE A 7 0.06 -0.89 -18.87
C ILE A 7 0.60 0.41 -18.30
N ASN A 8 1.23 1.24 -19.13
CA ASN A 8 1.76 2.54 -18.72
C ASN A 8 0.67 3.45 -18.15
N HIS A 9 -0.52 3.44 -18.75
CA HIS A 9 -1.62 4.28 -18.28
C HIS A 9 -2.13 3.88 -16.88
N VAL A 10 -2.17 2.58 -16.56
CA VAL A 10 -2.58 2.10 -15.24
C VAL A 10 -1.52 2.46 -14.18
N GLU A 11 -0.25 2.28 -14.47
CA GLU A 11 0.86 2.65 -13.58
C GLU A 11 0.89 4.15 -13.31
N GLU A 12 0.80 4.95 -14.35
CA GLU A 12 0.75 6.41 -14.23
C GLU A 12 -0.42 6.86 -13.33
N LYS A 13 -1.59 6.29 -13.55
CA LYS A 13 -2.78 6.60 -12.73
C LYS A 13 -2.59 6.20 -11.29
N ALA A 14 -2.08 5.01 -11.02
CA ALA A 14 -1.83 4.53 -9.67
C ALA A 14 -0.85 5.44 -8.92
N ARG A 15 0.27 5.78 -9.55
CA ARG A 15 1.28 6.68 -8.98
C ARG A 15 0.74 8.09 -8.75
N LYS A 16 0.01 8.63 -9.72
CA LYS A 16 -0.63 9.95 -9.63
C LYS A 16 -1.60 10.01 -8.44
N TRP A 17 -2.47 9.01 -8.32
CA TRP A 17 -3.46 8.98 -7.25
C TRP A 17 -2.85 8.78 -5.86
N LEU A 18 -1.80 7.98 -5.73
CA LEU A 18 -1.03 7.90 -4.48
C LEU A 18 -0.54 9.28 -4.07
N LYS A 19 0.10 9.99 -4.99
CA LYS A 19 0.64 11.33 -4.73
C LYS A 19 -0.45 12.34 -4.38
N GLU A 20 -1.57 12.33 -5.11
CA GLU A 20 -2.72 13.21 -4.84
C GLU A 20 -3.33 12.93 -3.45
N ARG A 21 -3.23 11.70 -2.96
CA ARG A 21 -3.68 11.32 -1.62
C ARG A 21 -2.60 11.55 -0.55
N GLY A 22 -1.50 12.19 -0.89
CA GLY A 22 -0.45 12.57 0.05
C GLY A 22 0.60 11.50 0.34
N VAL A 23 0.70 10.45 -0.50
CA VAL A 23 1.64 9.35 -0.32
C VAL A 23 2.75 9.43 -1.37
N GLU A 24 3.96 9.65 -0.92
CA GLU A 24 5.17 9.63 -1.75
C GLU A 24 5.85 8.25 -1.66
N VAL A 25 6.62 7.89 -2.68
CA VAL A 25 7.42 6.65 -2.66
C VAL A 25 8.34 6.61 -1.43
N LYS A 26 8.92 7.73 -1.07
CA LYS A 26 9.78 7.85 0.11
C LYS A 26 9.04 7.53 1.41
N ASP A 27 7.76 7.90 1.51
CA ASP A 27 6.93 7.58 2.68
C ASP A 27 6.81 6.07 2.86
N ILE A 28 6.57 5.36 1.77
CA ILE A 28 6.50 3.89 1.77
C ILE A 28 7.87 3.29 2.06
N ALA A 29 8.93 3.84 1.48
CA ALA A 29 10.31 3.41 1.73
C ALA A 29 10.72 3.58 3.21
N ASN A 30 10.23 4.63 3.86
CA ASN A 30 10.42 4.82 5.30
C ASN A 30 9.80 3.68 6.12
N LEU A 31 8.64 3.18 5.71
CA LEU A 31 8.01 2.02 6.34
C LEU A 31 8.83 0.75 6.12
N VAL A 32 9.38 0.55 4.93
CA VAL A 32 10.29 -0.56 4.63
C VAL A 32 11.53 -0.49 5.52
N TYR A 33 12.11 0.68 5.64
CA TYR A 33 13.25 0.91 6.52
C TYR A 33 12.90 0.55 7.98
N PHE A 34 11.78 1.04 8.48
CA PHE A 34 11.27 0.72 9.81
C PHE A 34 11.14 -0.79 10.05
N LEU A 35 10.65 -1.54 9.05
CA LEU A 35 10.46 -2.98 9.15
C LEU A 35 11.78 -3.76 9.10
N GLN A 36 12.78 -3.27 8.38
CA GLN A 36 13.97 -4.03 8.01
C GLN A 36 15.25 -3.57 8.68
N GLU A 37 15.32 -2.38 9.29
CA GLU A 37 16.56 -1.82 9.85
C GLU A 37 17.23 -2.72 10.90
N LYS A 38 16.42 -3.42 11.70
CA LYS A 38 16.94 -4.32 12.75
C LYS A 38 17.54 -5.64 12.20
N TYR A 39 17.25 -5.97 10.94
CA TYR A 39 17.75 -7.19 10.29
C TYR A 39 18.93 -6.94 9.34
N HIS A 40 19.17 -5.69 8.95
CA HIS A 40 20.20 -5.32 7.98
C HIS A 40 21.03 -4.14 8.52
N LYS A 41 22.24 -4.42 8.97
CA LYS A 41 23.14 -3.43 9.63
C LYS A 41 23.52 -2.24 8.74
N ASN A 42 23.54 -2.44 7.42
CA ASN A 42 23.96 -1.44 6.45
C ASN A 42 22.83 -1.09 5.47
N LEU A 43 21.58 -1.17 5.93
CA LEU A 43 20.42 -0.86 5.09
C LEU A 43 20.45 0.61 4.67
N LYS A 44 20.34 0.83 3.35
CA LYS A 44 20.28 2.17 2.77
C LYS A 44 18.85 2.48 2.34
N MET A 45 18.49 3.75 2.45
CA MET A 45 17.17 4.22 1.99
C MET A 45 16.98 3.97 0.49
N GLU A 46 18.06 4.06 -0.31
CA GLU A 46 18.01 3.78 -1.75
C GLU A 46 17.57 2.35 -2.05
N ASP A 47 17.97 1.38 -1.22
CA ASP A 47 17.56 -0.02 -1.37
C ASP A 47 16.06 -0.17 -1.06
N CYS A 48 15.57 0.54 -0.04
CA CYS A 48 14.15 0.56 0.30
C CYS A 48 13.32 1.17 -0.84
N ILE A 49 13.76 2.29 -1.37
CA ILE A 49 13.10 2.97 -2.51
C ILE A 49 13.07 2.05 -3.73
N ALA A 50 14.19 1.42 -4.06
CA ALA A 50 14.29 0.52 -5.21
C ALA A 50 13.32 -0.66 -5.10
N ASN A 51 13.15 -1.23 -3.90
CA ASN A 51 12.21 -2.32 -3.67
C ASN A 51 10.74 -1.86 -3.74
N VAL A 52 10.43 -0.68 -3.22
CA VAL A 52 9.09 -0.08 -3.38
C VAL A 52 8.78 0.15 -4.86
N GLU A 53 9.71 0.71 -5.62
CA GLU A 53 9.55 0.94 -7.07
C GLU A 53 9.26 -0.37 -7.82
N LYS A 54 9.92 -1.46 -7.46
CA LYS A 54 9.66 -2.78 -8.06
C LYS A 54 8.27 -3.31 -7.73
N VAL A 55 7.79 -3.11 -6.52
CA VAL A 55 6.41 -3.48 -6.14
C VAL A 55 5.40 -2.66 -6.94
N LEU A 56 5.61 -1.35 -7.05
CA LEU A 56 4.73 -0.46 -7.82
C LEU A 56 4.73 -0.75 -9.33
N SER A 57 5.74 -1.43 -9.84
CA SER A 57 5.80 -1.85 -11.24
C SER A 57 4.93 -3.07 -11.56
N LYS A 58 4.38 -3.75 -10.54
CA LYS A 58 3.53 -4.93 -10.74
C LYS A 58 2.10 -4.51 -11.05
N ARG A 59 1.54 -5.12 -12.10
CA ARG A 59 0.18 -4.79 -12.55
C ARG A 59 -0.89 -5.08 -11.50
N GLU A 60 -0.77 -6.19 -10.80
CA GLU A 60 -1.70 -6.57 -9.73
C GLU A 60 -1.71 -5.51 -8.61
N VAL A 61 -0.55 -4.98 -8.27
CA VAL A 61 -0.40 -3.91 -7.27
C VAL A 61 -1.05 -2.62 -7.77
N GLN A 62 -0.78 -2.24 -9.00
CA GLN A 62 -1.37 -1.05 -9.62
C GLN A 62 -2.91 -1.13 -9.64
N ASN A 63 -3.46 -2.27 -10.01
CA ASN A 63 -4.90 -2.50 -10.03
C ASN A 63 -5.51 -2.39 -8.62
N ALA A 64 -4.86 -2.94 -7.61
CA ALA A 64 -5.31 -2.82 -6.22
C ALA A 64 -5.29 -1.36 -5.76
N ILE A 65 -4.24 -0.61 -6.08
CA ILE A 65 -4.11 0.81 -5.74
C ILE A 65 -5.27 1.63 -6.32
N ILE A 66 -5.51 1.54 -7.63
CA ILE A 66 -6.56 2.34 -8.28
C ILE A 66 -7.95 1.94 -7.80
N THR A 67 -8.18 0.65 -7.55
CA THR A 67 -9.47 0.15 -7.05
C THR A 67 -9.75 0.70 -5.65
N GLY A 68 -8.81 0.57 -4.73
CA GLY A 68 -8.98 1.03 -3.36
C GLY A 68 -9.11 2.55 -3.25
N ILE A 69 -8.26 3.29 -3.94
CA ILE A 69 -8.32 4.75 -3.93
C ILE A 69 -9.64 5.25 -4.55
N GLN A 70 -10.11 4.63 -5.63
CA GLN A 70 -11.38 5.03 -6.24
C GLN A 70 -12.54 4.84 -5.28
N LEU A 71 -12.58 3.73 -4.55
CA LEU A 71 -13.62 3.47 -3.55
C LEU A 71 -13.55 4.48 -2.40
N ASP A 72 -12.36 4.80 -1.91
CA ASP A 72 -12.17 5.83 -0.88
C ASP A 72 -12.67 7.20 -1.35
N ILE A 73 -12.34 7.59 -2.57
CA ILE A 73 -12.78 8.88 -3.15
C ILE A 73 -14.29 8.93 -3.29
N LEU A 74 -14.92 7.87 -3.79
CA LEU A 74 -16.37 7.81 -3.95
C LEU A 74 -17.10 7.86 -2.61
N ALA A 75 -16.59 7.15 -1.60
CA ALA A 75 -17.14 7.21 -0.24
C ALA A 75 -16.99 8.61 0.37
N GLU A 76 -15.83 9.25 0.19
CA GLU A 76 -15.57 10.62 0.66
C GLU A 76 -16.56 11.62 0.05
N LYS A 77 -16.95 11.41 -1.20
CA LYS A 77 -17.94 12.25 -1.93
C LYS A 77 -19.39 11.86 -1.70
N GLY A 78 -19.66 10.79 -0.94
CA GLY A 78 -21.03 10.30 -0.73
C GLY A 78 -21.66 9.69 -1.98
N MET A 79 -20.86 9.12 -2.88
CA MET A 79 -21.31 8.64 -4.20
C MET A 79 -21.48 7.13 -4.29
N LEU A 80 -21.37 6.41 -3.19
CA LEU A 80 -21.65 4.99 -3.14
C LEU A 80 -23.09 4.74 -2.70
N GLU A 81 -23.62 3.58 -3.04
CA GLU A 81 -24.94 3.15 -2.60
C GLU A 81 -24.88 2.60 -1.18
N GLU A 82 -25.95 2.87 -0.39
CA GLU A 82 -26.08 2.28 0.95
C GLU A 82 -26.39 0.78 0.88
N PRO A 83 -25.88 -0.06 1.80
CA PRO A 83 -25.12 0.31 3.01
C PRO A 83 -23.62 0.52 2.81
N LEU A 84 -23.08 0.27 1.62
CA LEU A 84 -21.65 0.33 1.34
C LEU A 84 -21.07 1.72 1.60
N GLN A 85 -21.80 2.77 1.28
CA GLN A 85 -21.41 4.16 1.53
C GLN A 85 -21.04 4.38 2.99
N SER A 86 -21.91 4.01 3.92
CA SER A 86 -21.68 4.19 5.35
C SER A 86 -20.55 3.30 5.85
N ILE A 87 -20.46 2.07 5.38
CA ILE A 87 -19.41 1.10 5.78
C ILE A 87 -18.03 1.65 5.45
N ILE A 88 -17.82 2.10 4.23
CA ILE A 88 -16.50 2.59 3.78
C ILE A 88 -16.22 3.97 4.38
N ALA A 89 -17.17 4.88 4.37
CA ALA A 89 -17.00 6.23 4.87
C ALA A 89 -16.65 6.29 6.36
N THR A 90 -17.14 5.34 7.16
CA THR A 90 -16.87 5.26 8.60
C THR A 90 -15.70 4.33 8.95
N ASP A 91 -15.12 3.66 7.97
CA ASP A 91 -14.06 2.66 8.18
C ASP A 91 -14.50 1.61 9.21
N GLU A 92 -15.62 0.95 8.91
CA GLU A 92 -16.22 -0.02 9.81
C GLU A 92 -15.27 -1.18 10.09
N SER A 93 -15.03 -1.49 11.36
CA SER A 93 -14.00 -2.42 11.82
C SER A 93 -14.16 -3.87 11.33
N LEU A 94 -15.35 -4.27 10.94
CA LEU A 94 -15.63 -5.62 10.45
C LEU A 94 -15.88 -5.67 8.94
N TYR A 95 -15.55 -4.60 8.22
CA TYR A 95 -15.72 -4.58 6.77
C TYR A 95 -14.92 -5.70 6.10
N GLY A 96 -13.63 -5.81 6.36
CA GLY A 96 -12.77 -6.90 5.92
C GLY A 96 -12.32 -6.85 4.46
N VAL A 97 -13.05 -6.20 3.57
CA VAL A 97 -12.72 -6.16 2.13
C VAL A 97 -11.50 -5.28 1.86
N ASP A 98 -11.29 -4.24 2.66
CA ASP A 98 -10.09 -3.40 2.63
C ASP A 98 -8.82 -4.21 2.90
N GLU A 99 -8.86 -5.10 3.89
CA GLU A 99 -7.77 -6.03 4.19
C GLU A 99 -7.56 -7.07 3.09
N ILE A 100 -8.63 -7.60 2.50
CA ILE A 100 -8.53 -8.57 1.40
C ILE A 100 -7.88 -7.94 0.17
N LEU A 101 -8.21 -6.69 -0.14
CA LEU A 101 -7.57 -5.97 -1.25
C LEU A 101 -6.07 -5.76 -0.96
N ALA A 102 -5.72 -5.42 0.28
CA ALA A 102 -4.33 -5.32 0.72
C ALA A 102 -3.60 -6.67 0.61
N PHE A 103 -4.23 -7.77 1.01
CA PHE A 103 -3.67 -9.11 0.91
C PHE A 103 -3.38 -9.52 -0.53
N SER A 104 -4.11 -9.01 -1.52
CA SER A 104 -3.81 -9.26 -2.93
C SER A 104 -2.43 -8.75 -3.33
N ILE A 105 -1.94 -7.70 -2.70
CA ILE A 105 -0.58 -7.16 -2.88
C ILE A 105 0.43 -8.02 -2.14
N VAL A 106 0.18 -8.30 -0.87
CA VAL A 106 1.09 -9.07 0.00
C VAL A 106 1.31 -10.47 -0.55
N ASN A 107 0.26 -11.10 -1.07
CA ASN A 107 0.28 -12.47 -1.58
C ASN A 107 1.26 -12.66 -2.76
N VAL A 108 1.60 -11.61 -3.49
CA VAL A 108 2.57 -11.68 -4.60
C VAL A 108 3.96 -12.13 -4.11
N TYR A 109 4.31 -11.85 -2.85
CA TYR A 109 5.64 -12.08 -2.30
C TYR A 109 5.71 -13.13 -1.19
N GLY A 110 4.63 -13.84 -0.93
CA GLY A 110 4.59 -14.98 -0.01
C GLY A 110 4.30 -14.65 1.46
N SER A 111 4.44 -15.64 2.33
CA SER A 111 3.96 -15.62 3.72
C SER A 111 4.69 -14.62 4.64
N ILE A 112 5.95 -14.31 4.39
CA ILE A 112 6.70 -13.32 5.17
C ILE A 112 6.05 -11.93 5.08
N GLY A 113 5.48 -11.61 3.93
CA GLY A 113 4.74 -10.37 3.71
C GLY A 113 3.55 -10.22 4.65
N PHE A 114 2.83 -11.29 4.93
CA PHE A 114 1.68 -11.26 5.85
C PHE A 114 2.09 -10.92 7.28
N THR A 115 3.22 -11.44 7.76
CA THR A 115 3.75 -11.12 9.08
C THR A 115 4.14 -9.63 9.18
N ASN A 116 4.85 -9.11 8.21
CA ASN A 116 5.24 -7.71 8.14
C ASN A 116 4.01 -6.81 8.04
N TYR A 117 3.04 -7.18 7.21
CA TYR A 117 1.78 -6.43 7.07
C TYR A 117 1.03 -6.35 8.41
N GLY A 118 0.82 -7.48 9.09
CA GLY A 118 0.14 -7.50 10.37
C GLY A 118 0.82 -6.63 11.43
N TYR A 119 2.14 -6.65 11.49
CA TYR A 119 2.90 -5.84 12.43
C TYR A 119 2.76 -4.34 12.14
N ILE A 120 2.94 -3.92 10.88
CA ILE A 120 2.89 -2.51 10.51
C ILE A 120 1.46 -1.96 10.59
N ASP A 121 0.46 -2.78 10.29
CA ASP A 121 -0.95 -2.41 10.42
C ASP A 121 -1.32 -2.14 11.88
N LYS A 122 -0.75 -2.89 12.80
CA LYS A 122 -0.95 -2.70 14.24
C LYS A 122 -0.25 -1.45 14.76
N GLN A 123 1.00 -1.22 14.36
CA GLN A 123 1.83 -0.11 14.84
C GLN A 123 1.49 1.24 14.19
N LYS A 124 1.07 1.21 12.95
CA LYS A 124 0.71 2.39 12.13
C LYS A 124 1.74 3.54 12.20
N PRO A 125 3.05 3.25 11.93
CA PRO A 125 4.08 4.29 11.97
C PRO A 125 4.03 5.21 10.75
N GLY A 126 4.62 6.40 10.87
CA GLY A 126 4.86 7.31 9.74
C GLY A 126 3.60 7.69 8.99
N ILE A 127 3.61 7.51 7.67
CA ILE A 127 2.50 7.86 6.78
C ILE A 127 1.19 7.15 7.14
N LEU A 128 1.25 5.96 7.74
CA LEU A 128 0.05 5.23 8.16
C LEU A 128 -0.70 5.96 9.27
N ALA A 129 -0.01 6.64 10.18
CA ALA A 129 -0.63 7.48 11.20
C ALA A 129 -1.41 8.63 10.56
N TYR A 130 -0.84 9.28 9.54
CA TYR A 130 -1.50 10.33 8.76
C TYR A 130 -2.74 9.81 8.05
N LEU A 131 -2.64 8.68 7.35
CA LEU A 131 -3.75 8.09 6.60
C LEU A 131 -4.87 7.62 7.52
N ASN A 132 -4.55 7.22 8.75
CA ASN A 132 -5.52 6.76 9.74
C ASN A 132 -6.13 7.90 10.56
N ASP A 133 -5.70 9.14 10.36
CA ASP A 133 -6.22 10.31 11.06
C ASP A 133 -7.58 10.72 10.52
N LYS A 134 -8.62 10.54 11.33
CA LYS A 134 -10.01 10.85 10.97
C LYS A 134 -10.31 12.35 10.94
N SER A 135 -9.43 13.18 11.54
CA SER A 135 -9.66 14.64 11.62
C SER A 135 -9.46 15.37 10.29
N THR A 136 -8.82 14.75 9.31
CA THR A 136 -8.51 15.35 8.01
C THR A 136 -9.74 15.47 7.08
N GLY A 137 -10.84 14.81 7.40
CA GLY A 137 -12.02 14.72 6.52
C GLY A 137 -11.82 13.81 5.30
N LYS A 138 -10.67 13.17 5.18
CA LYS A 138 -10.35 12.22 4.10
C LYS A 138 -10.81 10.81 4.46
N CYS A 139 -11.30 10.08 3.46
CA CYS A 139 -11.59 8.66 3.58
C CYS A 139 -10.41 7.86 3.03
N ASN A 140 -9.72 7.11 3.89
CA ASN A 140 -8.56 6.28 3.53
C ASN A 140 -8.76 4.83 3.98
N THR A 141 -9.99 4.34 3.98
CA THR A 141 -10.36 2.99 4.43
C THR A 141 -9.57 1.90 3.72
N PHE A 142 -9.41 2.03 2.40
CA PHE A 142 -8.57 1.13 1.60
C PHE A 142 -7.10 1.57 1.58
N LEU A 143 -6.84 2.85 1.51
CA LEU A 143 -5.50 3.37 1.23
C LEU A 143 -4.50 3.06 2.34
N ASP A 144 -4.87 3.16 3.61
CA ASP A 144 -3.95 2.85 4.71
C ASP A 144 -3.50 1.39 4.65
N ASP A 145 -4.41 0.47 4.40
CA ASP A 145 -4.11 -0.96 4.27
C ASP A 145 -3.26 -1.24 3.02
N ILE A 146 -3.56 -0.60 1.90
CA ILE A 146 -2.79 -0.73 0.65
C ILE A 146 -1.35 -0.26 0.84
N VAL A 147 -1.14 0.88 1.46
CA VAL A 147 0.21 1.43 1.72
C VAL A 147 1.00 0.49 2.64
N GLY A 148 0.38 0.00 3.69
CA GLY A 148 0.99 -1.01 4.56
C GLY A 148 1.36 -2.29 3.81
N ALA A 149 0.50 -2.76 2.91
CA ALA A 149 0.73 -3.93 2.09
C ALA A 149 1.89 -3.75 1.09
N ILE A 150 2.01 -2.59 0.48
CA ILE A 150 3.14 -2.26 -0.42
C ILE A 150 4.45 -2.30 0.36
N ALA A 151 4.48 -1.71 1.55
CA ALA A 151 5.67 -1.72 2.42
C ALA A 151 6.03 -3.15 2.85
N ALA A 152 5.05 -3.97 3.21
CA ALA A 152 5.26 -5.36 3.58
C ALA A 152 5.79 -6.18 2.39
N ALA A 153 5.24 -5.99 1.20
CA ALA A 153 5.68 -6.65 -0.03
C ALA A 153 7.12 -6.25 -0.39
N ALA A 154 7.45 -4.98 -0.32
CA ALA A 154 8.80 -4.48 -0.57
C ALA A 154 9.81 -5.02 0.44
N SER A 155 9.41 -5.14 1.71
CA SER A 155 10.23 -5.74 2.77
C SER A 155 10.52 -7.22 2.50
N SER A 156 9.50 -7.98 2.08
CA SER A 156 9.69 -9.39 1.69
C SER A 156 10.66 -9.52 0.52
N ARG A 157 10.51 -8.68 -0.48
CA ARG A 157 11.39 -8.66 -1.64
C ARG A 157 12.85 -8.37 -1.25
N LEU A 158 13.07 -7.41 -0.39
CA LEU A 158 14.39 -7.05 0.13
C LEU A 158 15.02 -8.20 0.93
N ALA A 159 14.24 -8.87 1.78
CA ALA A 159 14.70 -10.02 2.55
C ALA A 159 15.08 -11.21 1.66
N HIS A 160 14.32 -11.51 0.61
CA HIS A 160 14.64 -12.56 -0.36
C HIS A 160 15.91 -12.24 -1.15
N ALA A 161 16.12 -11.00 -1.55
CA ALA A 161 17.32 -10.59 -2.25
C ALA A 161 18.59 -10.76 -1.37
N ALA A 162 18.49 -10.46 -0.08
CA ALA A 162 19.60 -10.65 0.88
C ALA A 162 19.92 -12.14 1.08
N ALA A 163 18.91 -13.01 1.14
CA ALA A 163 19.09 -14.45 1.31
C ALA A 163 19.78 -15.12 0.09
N ASN A 164 19.66 -14.54 -1.09
CA ASN A 164 20.27 -15.09 -2.32
C ASN A 164 21.74 -14.68 -2.49
N VAL A 165 22.29 -13.85 -1.62
CA VAL A 165 23.70 -13.37 -1.65
C VAL A 165 24.60 -14.17 -0.71
N GLU A 166 24.02 -14.96 0.22
CA GLU A 166 24.73 -15.92 1.07
C GLU A 166 24.80 -17.31 0.40
#